data_51916be1d7191f7f6f9d01d45db28c86
#
_entry.id   51916be1d7191f7f6f9d01d45db28c86
#
_cell.length_a   1.000
_cell.length_b   1.000
_cell.length_c   1.000
_cell.angle_alpha   90.00
_cell.angle_beta   90.00
_cell.angle_gamma   90.00
#
_symmetry.space_group_name_H-M   'P 1'
#
loop_
_entity.id
_entity.type
_entity.pdbx_description
1 polymer ?
#
loop_
_entity_poly.entity_id
_entity_poly.type
_entity_poly.pdbx_seq_one_letter_code
_entity_poly.pdbx_strand_id
1 'polypeptide(L)'
;VIGCTATLLLAFVPLMALPEGSGAFVRSLPVSVIATITASLVVSLTIIPFLASRLLPRDSVGKSNLLLDGVMAAIHGIYRPALHVALGHPRKTVIIGLVAFFLTLGLIPKLGFSLFPENDSPYFLVDIEAPQGTAVSETDRAVQFVDTVLSEYDELEWRFANSGRGNPQIYYNEIPPEQLSNIGQVYARFKHWAPEHSPTTIEAIRGRLDEYPGARINLRRFTNGPPIEAPIAVRISGPDLAAIGEI
;
A
#
# COMPACT_ATOMS: atom_id res chain seq x y z
N VAL A 1 -0.61 -30.52 -7.62
CA VAL A 1 -0.63 -29.84 -6.32
C VAL A 1 0.71 -29.19 -6.05
N ILE A 2 1.85 -29.93 -5.97
CA ILE A 2 3.17 -29.39 -5.62
C ILE A 2 3.59 -28.21 -6.54
N GLY A 3 3.47 -28.36 -7.88
CA GLY A 3 3.82 -27.29 -8.81
C GLY A 3 3.00 -26.01 -8.61
N CYS A 4 1.70 -26.12 -8.45
CA CYS A 4 0.83 -24.97 -8.17
C CYS A 4 1.18 -24.30 -6.85
N THR A 5 1.45 -25.09 -5.80
CA THR A 5 1.84 -24.56 -4.49
C THR A 5 3.21 -23.87 -4.57
N ALA A 6 4.18 -24.46 -5.28
CA ALA A 6 5.49 -23.83 -5.49
C ALA A 6 5.38 -22.48 -6.22
N THR A 7 4.57 -22.39 -7.26
CA THR A 7 4.31 -21.13 -7.98
C THR A 7 3.72 -20.08 -7.05
N LEU A 8 2.74 -20.47 -6.22
CA LEU A 8 2.13 -19.56 -5.26
C LEU A 8 3.15 -19.07 -4.21
N LEU A 9 3.97 -19.95 -3.65
CA LEU A 9 5.03 -19.59 -2.71
C LEU A 9 6.03 -18.61 -3.33
N LEU A 10 6.48 -18.88 -4.57
CA LEU A 10 7.41 -18.02 -5.29
C LEU A 10 6.84 -16.62 -5.55
N ALA A 11 5.52 -16.48 -5.71
CA ALA A 11 4.88 -15.17 -5.88
C ALA A 11 5.01 -14.27 -4.65
N PHE A 12 5.14 -14.84 -3.43
CA PHE A 12 5.31 -14.08 -2.19
C PHE A 12 6.77 -13.76 -1.83
N VAL A 13 7.75 -14.46 -2.43
CA VAL A 13 9.18 -14.24 -2.13
C VAL A 13 9.64 -12.79 -2.41
N PRO A 14 9.25 -12.12 -3.50
CA PRO A 14 9.65 -10.73 -3.75
C PRO A 14 9.21 -9.76 -2.65
N LEU A 15 8.06 -9.99 -2.00
CA LEU A 15 7.56 -9.16 -0.90
C LEU A 15 8.44 -9.25 0.35
N MET A 16 9.17 -10.37 0.54
CA MET A 16 10.12 -10.52 1.65
C MET A 16 11.41 -9.74 1.42
N ALA A 17 11.73 -9.42 0.17
CA ALA A 17 12.95 -8.71 -0.24
C ALA A 17 12.80 -7.19 -0.25
N LEU A 18 11.64 -6.66 0.16
CA LEU A 18 11.41 -5.22 0.25
C LEU A 18 12.38 -4.58 1.26
N PRO A 19 12.92 -3.38 0.95
CA PRO A 19 13.86 -2.68 1.82
C PRO A 19 13.22 -2.24 3.15
N GLU A 20 14.05 -1.75 4.07
CA GLU A 20 13.69 -1.26 5.40
C GLU A 20 12.44 -0.35 5.37
N GLY A 21 11.76 -0.15 6.43
CA GLY A 21 10.52 0.63 6.50
C GLY A 21 9.32 -0.14 5.93
N SER A 22 9.09 -0.04 4.62
CA SER A 22 7.99 -0.76 3.95
C SER A 22 8.10 -2.27 4.11
N GLY A 23 9.34 -2.82 4.01
CA GLY A 23 9.61 -4.24 4.21
C GLY A 23 9.33 -4.71 5.63
N ALA A 24 9.71 -3.94 6.65
CA ALA A 24 9.45 -4.29 8.05
C ALA A 24 7.94 -4.38 8.35
N PHE A 25 7.16 -3.46 7.77
CA PHE A 25 5.71 -3.44 7.92
C PHE A 25 5.02 -4.61 7.21
N VAL A 26 5.41 -4.92 5.98
CA VAL A 26 4.72 -5.91 5.13
C VAL A 26 5.24 -7.33 5.35
N ARG A 27 6.49 -7.52 5.81
CA ARG A 27 7.18 -8.84 5.87
C ARG A 27 6.44 -9.92 6.64
N SER A 28 5.68 -9.56 7.67
CA SER A 28 4.90 -10.52 8.47
C SER A 28 3.82 -11.22 7.64
N LEU A 29 3.25 -10.55 6.65
CA LEU A 29 2.20 -11.10 5.78
C LEU A 29 2.74 -12.24 4.90
N PRO A 30 3.76 -12.03 4.03
CA PRO A 30 4.28 -13.10 3.19
C PRO A 30 4.88 -14.25 3.99
N VAL A 31 5.53 -14.00 5.13
CA VAL A 31 6.03 -15.06 6.01
C VAL A 31 4.90 -15.94 6.52
N SER A 32 3.83 -15.34 7.02
CA SER A 32 2.65 -16.09 7.53
C SER A 32 1.98 -16.89 6.42
N VAL A 33 1.82 -16.30 5.24
CA VAL A 33 1.22 -16.95 4.07
C VAL A 33 2.07 -18.15 3.62
N ILE A 34 3.40 -17.97 3.47
CA ILE A 34 4.33 -19.01 3.07
C ILE A 34 4.30 -20.17 4.09
N ALA A 35 4.36 -19.86 5.38
CA ALA A 35 4.31 -20.88 6.45
C ALA A 35 2.99 -21.67 6.41
N THR A 36 1.87 -20.97 6.29
CA THR A 36 0.53 -21.59 6.27
C THR A 36 0.33 -22.47 5.04
N ILE A 37 0.73 -21.99 3.85
CA ILE A 37 0.62 -22.76 2.60
C ILE A 37 1.51 -24.00 2.65
N THR A 38 2.74 -23.86 3.19
CA THR A 38 3.66 -24.99 3.32
C THR A 38 3.10 -26.05 4.29
N ALA A 39 2.60 -25.62 5.45
CA ALA A 39 1.95 -26.52 6.40
C ALA A 39 0.72 -27.21 5.79
N SER A 40 -0.11 -26.47 5.05
CA SER A 40 -1.27 -26.99 4.33
C SER A 40 -0.87 -28.04 3.29
N LEU A 41 0.22 -27.82 2.55
CA LEU A 41 0.74 -28.79 1.59
C LEU A 41 1.16 -30.09 2.29
N VAL A 42 1.88 -30.01 3.41
CA VAL A 42 2.29 -31.18 4.20
C VAL A 42 1.06 -31.96 4.68
N VAL A 43 0.08 -31.28 5.25
CA VAL A 43 -1.19 -31.90 5.70
C VAL A 43 -1.93 -32.55 4.54
N SER A 44 -2.01 -31.86 3.40
CA SER A 44 -2.70 -32.37 2.19
C SER A 44 -2.04 -33.62 1.62
N LEU A 45 -0.72 -33.73 1.70
CA LEU A 45 0.02 -34.87 1.15
C LEU A 45 0.15 -36.05 2.15
N THR A 46 -0.02 -35.80 3.44
CA THR A 46 0.19 -36.82 4.49
C THR A 46 -1.12 -37.20 5.19
N ILE A 47 -1.73 -36.25 5.89
CA ILE A 47 -2.88 -36.51 6.77
C ILE A 47 -4.13 -36.83 5.95
N ILE A 48 -4.41 -36.11 4.88
CA ILE A 48 -5.63 -36.33 4.09
C ILE A 48 -5.65 -37.74 3.45
N PRO A 49 -4.60 -38.22 2.76
CA PRO A 49 -4.57 -39.57 2.23
C PRO A 49 -4.64 -40.64 3.32
N PHE A 50 -3.97 -40.41 4.46
CA PHE A 50 -4.04 -41.32 5.60
C PHE A 50 -5.47 -41.44 6.14
N LEU A 51 -6.13 -40.31 6.39
CA LEU A 51 -7.53 -40.33 6.87
C LEU A 51 -8.47 -40.92 5.83
N ALA A 52 -8.30 -40.59 4.56
CA ALA A 52 -9.08 -41.15 3.47
C ALA A 52 -8.96 -42.67 3.41
N SER A 53 -7.77 -43.22 3.60
CA SER A 53 -7.53 -44.68 3.62
C SER A 53 -8.19 -45.39 4.80
N ARG A 54 -8.47 -44.66 5.87
CA ARG A 54 -9.08 -45.23 7.10
C ARG A 54 -10.58 -45.04 7.18
N LEU A 55 -11.09 -43.92 6.66
CA LEU A 55 -12.48 -43.49 6.81
C LEU A 55 -13.35 -43.89 5.61
N LEU A 56 -12.76 -44.00 4.41
CA LEU A 56 -13.54 -44.39 3.23
C LEU A 56 -13.74 -45.91 3.17
N PRO A 57 -14.98 -46.38 3.06
CA PRO A 57 -15.27 -47.81 2.84
C PRO A 57 -14.66 -48.26 1.51
N ARG A 58 -14.05 -49.44 1.51
CA ARG A 58 -13.43 -50.04 0.30
C ARG A 58 -14.41 -50.36 -0.82
N ASP A 59 -15.69 -50.61 -0.47
CA ASP A 59 -16.72 -51.11 -1.37
C ASP A 59 -17.81 -50.08 -1.69
N SER A 60 -17.59 -48.79 -1.44
CA SER A 60 -18.54 -47.74 -1.83
C SER A 60 -18.48 -47.50 -3.34
N VAL A 61 -19.15 -48.34 -4.12
CA VAL A 61 -19.61 -47.94 -5.45
C VAL A 61 -20.61 -46.81 -5.20
N GLY A 62 -20.11 -45.57 -5.28
CA GLY A 62 -20.80 -44.39 -4.82
C GLY A 62 -22.15 -44.23 -5.48
N LYS A 63 -23.18 -44.04 -4.70
CA LYS A 63 -24.42 -43.43 -5.20
C LYS A 63 -24.06 -42.06 -5.73
N SER A 64 -24.26 -41.86 -7.02
CA SER A 64 -24.07 -40.54 -7.65
C SER A 64 -24.88 -39.49 -6.89
N ASN A 65 -24.27 -38.35 -6.66
CA ASN A 65 -24.91 -37.23 -6.02
C ASN A 65 -25.03 -36.11 -7.07
N LEU A 66 -26.16 -35.40 -7.17
CA LEU A 66 -26.42 -34.33 -8.10
C LEU A 66 -25.24 -33.30 -8.18
N LEU A 67 -24.61 -33.03 -7.06
CA LEU A 67 -23.47 -32.11 -7.00
C LEU A 67 -22.22 -32.72 -7.68
N LEU A 68 -21.96 -34.01 -7.44
CA LEU A 68 -20.88 -34.75 -8.07
C LEU A 68 -21.10 -34.87 -9.58
N ASP A 69 -22.33 -35.15 -10.00
CA ASP A 69 -22.69 -35.25 -11.41
C ASP A 69 -22.53 -33.92 -12.14
N GLY A 70 -22.89 -32.79 -11.50
CA GLY A 70 -22.66 -31.45 -12.01
C GLY A 70 -21.16 -31.13 -12.20
N VAL A 71 -20.35 -31.44 -11.19
CA VAL A 71 -18.88 -31.27 -11.26
C VAL A 71 -18.27 -32.16 -12.34
N MET A 72 -18.68 -33.42 -12.42
CA MET A 72 -18.19 -34.35 -13.44
C MET A 72 -18.62 -33.93 -14.85
N ALA A 73 -19.84 -33.42 -15.03
CA ALA A 73 -20.30 -32.87 -16.28
C ALA A 73 -19.46 -31.65 -16.74
N ALA A 74 -19.13 -30.75 -15.81
CA ALA A 74 -18.24 -29.61 -16.10
C ALA A 74 -16.82 -30.06 -16.47
N ILE A 75 -16.28 -31.06 -15.76
CA ILE A 75 -14.96 -31.63 -16.06
C ILE A 75 -14.96 -32.26 -17.45
N HIS A 76 -15.96 -33.06 -17.78
CA HIS A 76 -16.04 -33.73 -19.07
C HIS A 76 -16.41 -32.80 -20.22
N GLY A 77 -17.28 -31.82 -19.97
CA GLY A 77 -17.79 -30.90 -21.01
C GLY A 77 -16.86 -29.72 -21.34
N ILE A 78 -16.14 -29.19 -20.34
CA ILE A 78 -15.34 -27.97 -20.50
C ILE A 78 -13.84 -28.25 -20.29
N TYR A 79 -13.48 -28.79 -19.13
CA TYR A 79 -12.06 -28.94 -18.75
C TYR A 79 -11.32 -29.94 -19.63
N ARG A 80 -11.88 -31.13 -19.85
CA ARG A 80 -11.25 -32.20 -20.61
C ARG A 80 -10.98 -31.83 -22.07
N PRO A 81 -11.94 -31.23 -22.82
CA PRO A 81 -11.69 -30.75 -24.18
C PRO A 81 -10.62 -29.64 -24.21
N ALA A 82 -10.73 -28.65 -23.32
CA ALA A 82 -9.75 -27.58 -23.23
C ALA A 82 -8.32 -28.10 -22.97
N LEU A 83 -8.18 -29.06 -22.05
CA LEU A 83 -6.91 -29.70 -21.74
C LEU A 83 -6.38 -30.49 -22.96
N HIS A 84 -7.25 -31.20 -23.65
CA HIS A 84 -6.85 -31.97 -24.83
C HIS A 84 -6.34 -31.07 -25.95
N VAL A 85 -7.01 -29.94 -26.22
CA VAL A 85 -6.55 -28.93 -27.16
C VAL A 85 -5.21 -28.30 -26.75
N ALA A 86 -5.06 -27.97 -25.47
CA ALA A 86 -3.85 -27.39 -24.93
C ALA A 86 -2.64 -28.33 -25.05
N LEU A 87 -2.83 -29.60 -24.71
CA LEU A 87 -1.79 -30.63 -24.82
C LEU A 87 -1.52 -31.07 -26.28
N GLY A 88 -2.53 -31.01 -27.13
CA GLY A 88 -2.37 -31.29 -28.55
C GLY A 88 -1.60 -30.21 -29.33
N HIS A 89 -1.55 -28.98 -28.78
CA HIS A 89 -0.87 -27.85 -29.40
C HIS A 89 0.03 -27.11 -28.37
N PRO A 90 1.04 -27.78 -27.78
CA PRO A 90 1.79 -27.21 -26.65
C PRO A 90 2.49 -25.91 -27.00
N ARG A 91 3.05 -25.77 -28.21
CA ARG A 91 3.69 -24.52 -28.65
C ARG A 91 2.73 -23.34 -28.71
N LYS A 92 1.50 -23.54 -29.23
CA LYS A 92 0.47 -22.50 -29.28
C LYS A 92 0.02 -22.11 -27.88
N THR A 93 -0.16 -23.08 -27.00
CA THR A 93 -0.56 -22.85 -25.61
C THR A 93 0.48 -22.00 -24.87
N VAL A 94 1.78 -22.34 -25.03
CA VAL A 94 2.87 -21.53 -24.43
C VAL A 94 2.91 -20.12 -25.01
N ILE A 95 2.77 -19.97 -26.34
CA ILE A 95 2.76 -18.66 -26.98
C ILE A 95 1.59 -17.82 -26.49
N ILE A 96 0.37 -18.38 -26.37
CA ILE A 96 -0.80 -17.67 -25.83
C ILE A 96 -0.54 -17.22 -24.40
N GLY A 97 0.04 -18.09 -23.56
CA GLY A 97 0.40 -17.74 -22.20
C GLY A 97 1.42 -16.60 -22.13
N LEU A 98 2.46 -16.64 -22.95
CA LEU A 98 3.47 -15.59 -23.04
C LEU A 98 2.87 -14.27 -23.54
N VAL A 99 2.04 -14.31 -24.56
CA VAL A 99 1.35 -13.11 -25.09
C VAL A 99 0.48 -12.50 -24.01
N ALA A 100 -0.32 -13.29 -23.29
CA ALA A 100 -1.14 -12.82 -22.19
C ALA A 100 -0.28 -12.18 -21.08
N PHE A 101 0.85 -12.81 -20.72
CA PHE A 101 1.80 -12.29 -19.75
C PHE A 101 2.38 -10.93 -20.18
N PHE A 102 2.88 -10.81 -21.40
CA PHE A 102 3.46 -9.55 -21.87
C PHE A 102 2.41 -8.46 -22.06
N LEU A 103 1.17 -8.79 -22.46
CA LEU A 103 0.06 -7.83 -22.47
C LEU A 103 -0.22 -7.30 -21.06
N THR A 104 -0.24 -8.16 -20.07
CA THR A 104 -0.43 -7.76 -18.65
C THR A 104 0.71 -6.86 -18.17
N LEU A 105 1.97 -7.21 -18.50
CA LEU A 105 3.12 -6.34 -18.19
C LEU A 105 2.99 -4.95 -18.85
N GLY A 106 2.49 -4.90 -20.09
CA GLY A 106 2.27 -3.65 -20.82
C GLY A 106 1.20 -2.73 -20.21
N LEU A 107 0.37 -3.23 -19.29
CA LEU A 107 -0.62 -2.44 -18.56
C LEU A 107 0.01 -1.70 -17.36
N ILE A 108 1.14 -2.19 -16.82
CA ILE A 108 1.79 -1.61 -15.62
C ILE A 108 2.08 -0.12 -15.79
N PRO A 109 2.69 0.37 -16.91
CA PRO A 109 2.97 1.79 -17.08
C PRO A 109 1.72 2.69 -17.10
N LYS A 110 0.56 2.12 -17.51
CA LYS A 110 -0.71 2.86 -17.54
C LYS A 110 -1.41 2.92 -16.18
N LEU A 111 -1.24 1.88 -15.36
CA LEU A 111 -1.85 1.79 -14.03
C LEU A 111 -1.06 2.56 -12.97
N GLY A 112 0.24 2.82 -13.23
CA GLY A 112 1.16 3.32 -12.22
C GLY A 112 1.52 2.23 -11.21
N PHE A 113 2.54 2.49 -10.41
CA PHE A 113 2.96 1.62 -9.33
C PHE A 113 2.98 2.41 -8.02
N SER A 114 2.09 2.07 -7.11
CA SER A 114 2.13 2.55 -5.74
C SER A 114 1.90 1.39 -4.80
N LEU A 115 2.86 1.16 -3.89
CA LEU A 115 2.73 0.12 -2.86
C LEU A 115 1.71 0.54 -1.79
N PHE A 116 1.69 1.82 -1.47
CA PHE A 116 0.79 2.44 -0.52
C PHE A 116 0.19 3.69 -1.15
N PRO A 117 -0.97 3.57 -1.83
CA PRO A 117 -1.63 4.72 -2.44
C PRO A 117 -2.10 5.70 -1.37
N GLU A 118 -2.21 6.95 -1.77
CA GLU A 118 -2.87 7.96 -0.95
C GLU A 118 -4.30 7.52 -0.60
N ASN A 119 -4.72 7.88 0.59
CA ASN A 119 -6.08 7.61 1.03
C ASN A 119 -7.04 8.63 0.39
N ASP A 120 -8.15 8.17 -0.17
CA ASP A 120 -9.24 9.03 -0.66
C ASP A 120 -10.07 9.62 0.50
N SER A 121 -9.38 10.04 1.56
CA SER A 121 -10.00 10.74 2.67
C SER A 121 -10.08 12.25 2.41
N PRO A 122 -11.12 12.92 2.92
CA PRO A 122 -11.27 14.36 2.75
C PRO A 122 -10.31 15.18 3.62
N TYR A 123 -9.35 14.53 4.27
CA TYR A 123 -8.46 15.15 5.24
C TYR A 123 -7.05 15.34 4.68
N PHE A 124 -6.39 16.42 5.13
CA PHE A 124 -4.97 16.66 4.86
C PHE A 124 -4.32 17.42 6.01
N LEU A 125 -3.00 17.35 6.06
CA LEU A 125 -2.16 18.06 7.01
C LEU A 125 -1.27 19.06 6.29
N VAL A 126 -1.05 20.19 6.93
CA VAL A 126 -0.04 21.16 6.53
C VAL A 126 0.99 21.23 7.66
N ASP A 127 2.18 20.72 7.42
CA ASP A 127 3.31 20.79 8.34
C ASP A 127 4.07 22.09 8.09
N ILE A 128 4.40 22.79 9.14
CA ILE A 128 5.09 24.07 9.13
C ILE A 128 6.35 23.94 9.97
N GLU A 129 7.51 24.16 9.36
CA GLU A 129 8.80 24.08 10.00
C GLU A 129 9.58 25.37 9.75
N ALA A 130 9.73 26.18 10.78
CA ALA A 130 10.58 27.36 10.78
C ALA A 130 12.03 26.98 11.13
N PRO A 131 13.02 27.83 10.83
CA PRO A 131 14.41 27.59 11.21
C PRO A 131 14.58 27.28 12.72
N GLN A 132 15.54 26.42 13.05
CA GLN A 132 15.81 26.08 14.45
C GLN A 132 16.12 27.35 15.27
N GLY A 133 15.58 27.42 16.48
CA GLY A 133 15.73 28.59 17.36
C GLY A 133 14.67 29.68 17.11
N THR A 134 13.78 29.51 16.16
CA THR A 134 12.65 30.43 15.93
C THR A 134 11.73 30.45 17.15
N ALA A 135 11.34 31.64 17.57
CA ALA A 135 10.37 31.81 18.65
C ALA A 135 8.97 31.34 18.21
N VAL A 136 8.20 30.80 19.12
CA VAL A 136 6.84 30.29 18.83
C VAL A 136 5.93 31.37 18.23
N SER A 137 6.14 32.64 18.55
CA SER A 137 5.39 33.77 17.97
C SER A 137 5.63 33.97 16.47
N GLU A 138 6.85 33.67 15.99
CA GLU A 138 7.15 33.73 14.54
C GLU A 138 6.56 32.50 13.83
N THR A 139 6.64 31.33 14.45
CA THR A 139 5.99 30.12 13.96
C THR A 139 4.47 30.31 13.89
N ASP A 140 3.89 30.99 14.87
CA ASP A 140 2.47 31.32 14.88
C ASP A 140 2.07 32.24 13.70
N ARG A 141 2.93 33.15 13.28
CA ARG A 141 2.68 33.96 12.06
C ARG A 141 2.62 33.09 10.80
N ALA A 142 3.51 32.10 10.70
CA ALA A 142 3.45 31.14 9.59
C ALA A 142 2.17 30.30 9.63
N VAL A 143 1.75 29.86 10.80
CA VAL A 143 0.49 29.13 11.01
C VAL A 143 -0.72 30.00 10.62
N GLN A 144 -0.74 31.27 11.03
CA GLN A 144 -1.80 32.24 10.67
C GLN A 144 -1.83 32.50 9.15
N PHE A 145 -0.65 32.57 8.49
CA PHE A 145 -0.60 32.66 7.04
C PHE A 145 -1.26 31.47 6.38
N VAL A 146 -0.90 30.24 6.80
CA VAL A 146 -1.55 29.01 6.31
C VAL A 146 -3.05 29.03 6.54
N ASP A 147 -3.51 29.40 7.76
CA ASP A 147 -4.93 29.50 8.07
C ASP A 147 -5.66 30.52 7.18
N THR A 148 -5.01 31.65 6.88
CA THR A 148 -5.54 32.67 5.98
C THR A 148 -5.68 32.13 4.57
N VAL A 149 -4.64 31.52 4.02
CA VAL A 149 -4.68 30.91 2.68
C VAL A 149 -5.79 29.85 2.60
N LEU A 150 -5.87 28.96 3.58
CA LEU A 150 -6.92 27.93 3.61
C LEU A 150 -8.33 28.51 3.78
N SER A 151 -8.47 29.69 4.37
CA SER A 151 -9.78 30.36 4.53
C SER A 151 -10.38 30.87 3.21
N GLU A 152 -9.56 31.03 2.19
CA GLU A 152 -9.99 31.48 0.85
C GLU A 152 -10.70 30.36 0.06
N TYR A 153 -10.64 29.11 0.54
CA TYR A 153 -11.21 27.94 -0.13
C TYR A 153 -12.51 27.49 0.50
N ASP A 154 -13.63 27.86 -0.10
CA ASP A 154 -15.00 27.50 0.37
C ASP A 154 -15.27 26.00 0.37
N GLU A 155 -14.42 25.21 -0.30
CA GLU A 155 -14.49 23.75 -0.35
C GLU A 155 -14.10 23.10 0.98
N LEU A 156 -13.38 23.84 1.86
CA LEU A 156 -12.98 23.35 3.17
C LEU A 156 -14.11 23.52 4.17
N GLU A 157 -14.35 22.48 4.98
CA GLU A 157 -15.39 22.47 6.01
C GLU A 157 -14.89 23.09 7.30
N TRP A 158 -13.70 22.67 7.72
CA TRP A 158 -13.06 23.19 8.93
C TRP A 158 -11.54 22.99 8.85
N ARG A 159 -10.86 23.69 9.71
CA ARG A 159 -9.42 23.61 9.91
C ARG A 159 -9.08 23.80 11.37
N PHE A 160 -8.03 23.16 11.82
CA PHE A 160 -7.54 23.18 13.18
C PHE A 160 -6.04 23.40 13.18
N ALA A 161 -5.57 24.48 13.80
CA ALA A 161 -4.18 24.92 13.74
C ALA A 161 -3.53 24.85 15.12
N ASN A 162 -2.26 24.44 15.16
CA ASN A 162 -1.42 24.43 16.34
C ASN A 162 -0.08 25.07 16.03
N SER A 163 0.42 25.89 16.97
CA SER A 163 1.76 26.48 16.96
C SER A 163 2.59 25.90 18.13
N GLY A 164 3.86 25.60 17.90
CA GLY A 164 4.74 25.03 18.90
C GLY A 164 4.55 23.54 19.18
N ARG A 165 3.66 22.90 18.45
CA ARG A 165 3.38 21.44 18.53
C ARG A 165 2.59 20.97 17.32
N GLY A 166 2.61 19.65 17.10
CA GLY A 166 1.70 19.01 16.15
C GLY A 166 0.29 18.80 16.69
N ASN A 167 -0.60 18.36 15.81
CA ASN A 167 -1.93 17.87 16.18
C ASN A 167 -1.81 16.55 16.97
N PRO A 168 -2.81 16.19 17.78
CA PRO A 168 -2.89 14.84 18.35
C PRO A 168 -2.83 13.78 17.25
N GLN A 169 -2.45 12.56 17.59
CA GLN A 169 -2.46 11.45 16.62
C GLN A 169 -3.88 11.19 16.12
N ILE A 170 -4.13 11.55 14.87
CA ILE A 170 -5.44 11.49 14.21
C ILE A 170 -5.53 10.35 13.20
N TYR A 171 -4.42 9.76 12.85
CA TYR A 171 -4.33 8.63 11.93
C TYR A 171 -3.27 7.64 12.42
N TYR A 172 -3.45 6.34 12.13
CA TYR A 172 -2.63 5.28 12.74
C TYR A 172 -1.14 5.37 12.41
N ASN A 173 -0.78 5.90 11.25
CA ASN A 173 0.61 6.04 10.79
C ASN A 173 1.13 7.49 10.81
N GLU A 174 0.34 8.44 11.33
CA GLU A 174 0.75 9.81 11.53
C GLU A 174 1.31 9.97 12.94
N ILE A 175 2.62 10.06 13.04
CA ILE A 175 3.29 10.28 14.32
C ILE A 175 3.33 11.79 14.54
N PRO A 176 2.70 12.30 15.63
CA PRO A 176 2.76 13.71 15.94
C PRO A 176 4.20 14.17 16.14
N PRO A 177 4.61 15.31 15.56
CA PRO A 177 5.93 15.86 15.82
C PRO A 177 6.08 16.25 17.30
N GLU A 178 7.33 16.27 17.77
CA GLU A 178 7.65 16.72 19.12
C GLU A 178 7.23 18.19 19.35
N GLN A 179 7.11 18.58 20.61
CA GLN A 179 6.81 19.97 20.98
C GLN A 179 8.07 20.82 20.83
N LEU A 180 8.11 21.64 19.79
CA LEU A 180 9.24 22.52 19.44
C LEU A 180 8.69 23.88 19.03
N SER A 181 9.35 24.97 19.46
CA SER A 181 8.90 26.33 19.18
C SER A 181 8.83 26.68 17.68
N ASN A 182 9.62 26.00 16.86
CA ASN A 182 9.73 26.23 15.42
C ASN A 182 8.79 25.33 14.59
N ILE A 183 7.90 24.55 15.22
CA ILE A 183 6.98 23.65 14.53
C ILE A 183 5.55 24.15 14.69
N GLY A 184 4.80 24.10 13.58
CA GLY A 184 3.36 24.28 13.55
C GLY A 184 2.70 23.23 12.65
N GLN A 185 1.41 23.00 12.85
CA GLN A 185 0.65 22.07 12.03
C GLN A 185 -0.81 22.51 11.90
N VAL A 186 -1.32 22.47 10.67
CA VAL A 186 -2.74 22.71 10.39
C VAL A 186 -3.35 21.44 9.85
N TYR A 187 -4.44 21.00 10.48
CA TYR A 187 -5.26 19.90 10.04
C TYR A 187 -6.53 20.45 9.40
N ALA A 188 -6.85 20.04 8.19
CA ALA A 188 -7.99 20.54 7.45
C ALA A 188 -8.81 19.43 6.80
N ARG A 189 -10.07 19.73 6.52
CA ARG A 189 -11.03 18.82 5.92
C ARG A 189 -11.80 19.49 4.80
N PHE A 190 -11.91 18.79 3.66
CA PHE A 190 -12.85 19.14 2.61
C PHE A 190 -14.29 18.79 3.01
N LYS A 191 -15.26 19.60 2.61
CA LYS A 191 -16.70 19.31 2.73
C LYS A 191 -17.06 18.00 2.04
N HIS A 192 -16.55 17.84 0.82
CA HIS A 192 -16.67 16.63 0.01
C HIS A 192 -15.34 16.38 -0.70
N TRP A 193 -14.88 15.13 -0.68
CA TRP A 193 -13.74 14.73 -1.48
C TRP A 193 -14.21 14.31 -2.87
N ALA A 194 -13.77 15.02 -3.90
CA ALA A 194 -14.01 14.70 -5.30
C ALA A 194 -12.67 14.33 -5.96
N PRO A 195 -12.43 13.04 -6.30
CA PRO A 195 -11.14 12.59 -6.88
C PRO A 195 -10.72 13.34 -8.15
N GLU A 196 -11.68 13.94 -8.88
CA GLU A 196 -11.42 14.68 -10.12
C GLU A 196 -11.03 16.15 -9.87
N HIS A 197 -11.46 16.77 -8.77
CA HIS A 197 -11.27 18.20 -8.50
C HIS A 197 -10.39 18.48 -7.28
N SER A 198 -10.57 17.73 -6.19
CA SER A 198 -9.86 18.01 -4.93
C SER A 198 -8.34 17.94 -5.05
N PRO A 199 -7.71 17.06 -5.87
CA PRO A 199 -6.27 17.10 -6.10
C PRO A 199 -5.79 18.41 -6.74
N THR A 200 -6.56 18.99 -7.66
CA THR A 200 -6.23 20.27 -8.28
C THR A 200 -6.28 21.43 -7.28
N THR A 201 -7.27 21.41 -6.38
CA THR A 201 -7.38 22.36 -5.26
C THR A 201 -6.17 22.22 -4.32
N ILE A 202 -5.74 20.99 -4.00
CA ILE A 202 -4.53 20.72 -3.21
C ILE A 202 -3.30 21.33 -3.84
N GLU A 203 -3.11 21.18 -5.16
CA GLU A 203 -1.95 21.75 -5.87
C GLU A 203 -2.01 23.29 -5.89
N ALA A 204 -3.20 23.87 -6.06
CA ALA A 204 -3.39 25.32 -5.97
C ALA A 204 -3.01 25.85 -4.57
N ILE A 205 -3.45 25.16 -3.51
CA ILE A 205 -3.08 25.49 -2.14
C ILE A 205 -1.56 25.41 -1.96
N ARG A 206 -0.91 24.33 -2.43
CA ARG A 206 0.56 24.19 -2.35
C ARG A 206 1.28 25.39 -2.97
N GLY A 207 0.88 25.77 -4.19
CA GLY A 207 1.49 26.91 -4.87
C GLY A 207 1.42 28.22 -4.06
N ARG A 208 0.31 28.44 -3.34
CA ARG A 208 0.14 29.59 -2.45
C ARG A 208 0.98 29.48 -1.17
N LEU A 209 1.10 28.27 -0.61
CA LEU A 209 1.88 28.04 0.60
C LEU A 209 3.38 28.18 0.36
N ASP A 210 3.87 27.86 -0.83
CA ASP A 210 5.27 28.00 -1.24
C ASP A 210 5.73 29.47 -1.32
N GLU A 211 4.79 30.41 -1.36
CA GLU A 211 5.10 31.84 -1.36
C GLU A 211 5.61 32.38 -0.01
N TYR A 212 5.48 31.61 1.09
CA TYR A 212 5.90 32.06 2.41
C TYR A 212 7.42 31.90 2.63
N PRO A 213 8.18 32.99 2.80
CA PRO A 213 9.65 32.90 2.83
C PRO A 213 10.24 32.50 4.19
N GLY A 214 9.44 32.46 5.24
CA GLY A 214 9.93 32.36 6.63
C GLY A 214 9.92 30.97 7.24
N ALA A 215 9.30 30.00 6.57
CA ALA A 215 9.20 28.62 7.04
C ALA A 215 9.05 27.67 5.84
N ARG A 216 9.44 26.42 6.06
CA ARG A 216 9.12 25.33 5.15
C ARG A 216 7.70 24.87 5.44
N ILE A 217 6.81 24.99 4.46
CA ILE A 217 5.42 24.60 4.58
C ILE A 217 5.17 23.42 3.62
N ASN A 218 4.69 22.30 4.15
CA ASN A 218 4.46 21.09 3.37
C ASN A 218 3.04 20.57 3.56
N LEU A 219 2.22 20.62 2.51
CA LEU A 219 0.90 20.04 2.50
C LEU A 219 0.99 18.57 2.10
N ARG A 220 0.52 17.67 2.96
CA ARG A 220 0.50 16.24 2.70
C ARG A 220 -0.87 15.62 2.97
N ARG A 221 -1.20 14.63 2.17
CA ARG A 221 -2.38 13.80 2.36
C ARG A 221 -2.00 12.55 3.15
N PHE A 222 -3.00 11.91 3.76
CA PHE A 222 -2.79 10.63 4.41
C PHE A 222 -2.53 9.54 3.39
N THR A 223 -1.59 8.66 3.71
CA THR A 223 -1.27 7.46 2.93
C THR A 223 -1.64 6.22 3.73
N ASN A 224 -1.98 5.15 3.03
CA ASN A 224 -2.11 3.83 3.65
C ASN A 224 -0.72 3.19 3.71
N GLY A 225 -0.34 2.64 4.84
CA GLY A 225 0.96 1.97 4.96
C GLY A 225 1.72 2.34 6.25
N PRO A 226 3.02 2.05 6.32
CA PRO A 226 3.84 2.42 7.46
C PRO A 226 4.00 3.93 7.55
N PRO A 227 4.31 4.48 8.74
CA PRO A 227 4.70 5.86 8.85
C PRO A 227 5.95 6.12 8.00
N ILE A 228 5.89 7.12 7.14
CA ILE A 228 6.97 7.50 6.23
C ILE A 228 7.30 8.97 6.52
N GLU A 229 8.54 9.26 6.89
CA GLU A 229 8.99 10.63 7.15
C GLU A 229 9.01 11.46 5.86
N ALA A 230 9.42 10.87 4.75
CA ALA A 230 9.45 11.51 3.44
C ALA A 230 9.30 10.49 2.30
N PRO A 231 8.66 10.86 1.16
CA PRO A 231 8.55 9.98 -0.01
C PRO A 231 9.91 9.57 -0.59
N ILE A 232 10.91 10.45 -0.46
CA ILE A 232 12.31 10.20 -0.84
C ILE A 232 13.18 10.59 0.34
N ALA A 233 13.89 9.63 0.93
CA ALA A 233 14.84 9.85 1.99
C ALA A 233 16.26 9.54 1.49
N VAL A 234 17.14 10.54 1.56
CA VAL A 234 18.57 10.37 1.27
C VAL A 234 19.30 10.27 2.61
N ARG A 235 19.88 9.09 2.88
CA ARG A 235 20.65 8.87 4.10
C ARG A 235 22.14 9.04 3.79
N ILE A 236 22.75 10.04 4.40
CA ILE A 236 24.19 10.27 4.35
C ILE A 236 24.78 9.68 5.62
N SER A 237 25.77 8.79 5.48
CA SER A 237 26.41 8.11 6.62
C SER A 237 27.92 8.26 6.51
N GLY A 238 28.56 8.57 7.62
CA GLY A 238 30.02 8.70 7.69
C GLY A 238 30.52 8.68 9.13
N PRO A 239 31.83 8.47 9.34
CA PRO A 239 32.42 8.44 10.67
C PRO A 239 32.56 9.81 11.34
N ASP A 240 32.46 10.91 10.57
CA ASP A 240 32.66 12.29 11.02
C ASP A 240 31.37 13.10 10.77
N LEU A 241 30.72 13.50 11.87
CA LEU A 241 29.49 14.30 11.81
C LEU A 241 29.72 15.74 11.29
N ALA A 242 30.93 16.31 11.51
CA ALA A 242 31.23 17.65 10.98
C ALA A 242 31.30 17.63 9.46
N ALA A 243 31.95 16.64 8.88
CA ALA A 243 32.03 16.47 7.43
C ALA A 243 30.63 16.16 6.79
N ILE A 244 29.77 15.45 7.52
CA ILE A 244 28.39 15.21 7.04
C ILE A 244 27.56 16.50 7.04
N GLY A 245 27.80 17.42 7.98
CA GLY A 245 27.08 18.69 8.08
C GLY A 245 27.48 19.72 7.02
N GLU A 246 28.56 19.51 6.27
CA GLU A 246 29.02 20.36 5.17
C GLU A 246 28.49 19.93 3.79
N ILE A 247 27.79 18.80 3.69
CA ILE A 247 27.20 18.24 2.46
C ILE A 247 25.76 18.72 2.30
#